data_6fc533743ccd61728f29bd869c9d46f7
#
_entry.id   6fc533743ccd61728f29bd869c9d46f7
#
_cell.length_a   1.000
_cell.length_b   1.000
_cell.length_c   1.000
_cell.angle_alpha   90.00
_cell.angle_beta   90.00
_cell.angle_gamma   90.00
#
_symmetry.space_group_name_H-M   'P 1'
#
loop_
_entity.id
_entity.type
_entity.pdbx_description
1 polymer ?
#
loop_
_entity_poly.entity_id
_entity_poly.type
_entity_poly.pdbx_seq_one_letter_code
_entity_poly.pdbx_strand_id
1 'polypeptide(L)'
;LALQGDVSREADVKRVVAEFIKAFGGIDILVNNAGVGYFAPLTELDTKEFEKLFATNVTGAMLMAREVAPHFIAQRGGHLLNISSTSGLSGGKNSTAYSGSKFALRGMNECWRAELRPHNVRVTLVNPSEVQTPFFGKIGHEQVLSAKKLRASEIADAIVGALEIDDRGFIPEFSVFATNPF
;
A
#
# COMPACT_ATOMS: atom_id res chain seq x y z
N LEU A 1 8.97 -16.19 -8.23
CA LEU A 1 9.76 -16.25 -7.00
C LEU A 1 8.89 -15.84 -5.81
N ALA A 2 8.76 -16.70 -4.81
CA ALA A 2 8.12 -16.38 -3.53
C ALA A 2 9.19 -16.29 -2.45
N LEU A 3 9.21 -15.20 -1.69
CA LEU A 3 10.16 -14.95 -0.61
C LEU A 3 9.39 -14.62 0.67
N GLN A 4 9.73 -15.30 1.76
CA GLN A 4 9.19 -14.97 3.06
C GLN A 4 9.92 -13.77 3.64
N GLY A 5 9.19 -12.79 4.18
CA GLY A 5 9.75 -11.62 4.85
C GLY A 5 8.69 -10.83 5.61
N ASP A 6 9.12 -10.11 6.62
CA ASP A 6 8.32 -9.14 7.36
C ASP A 6 8.77 -7.73 6.94
N VAL A 7 7.87 -6.97 6.30
CA VAL A 7 8.19 -5.62 5.80
C VAL A 7 8.53 -4.64 6.93
N SER A 8 8.11 -4.90 8.17
CA SER A 8 8.47 -4.08 9.33
C SER A 8 9.92 -4.27 9.79
N ARG A 9 10.62 -5.27 9.24
CA ARG A 9 12.00 -5.63 9.59
C ARG A 9 12.97 -5.27 8.47
N GLU A 10 13.79 -4.26 8.69
CA GLU A 10 14.73 -3.76 7.68
C GLU A 10 15.65 -4.84 7.11
N ALA A 11 16.10 -5.79 7.92
CA ALA A 11 16.92 -6.91 7.45
C ALA A 11 16.20 -7.81 6.44
N ASP A 12 14.91 -8.08 6.67
CA ASP A 12 14.09 -8.86 5.74
C ASP A 12 13.86 -8.11 4.42
N VAL A 13 13.57 -6.80 4.50
CA VAL A 13 13.39 -5.94 3.32
C VAL A 13 14.64 -5.95 2.45
N LYS A 14 15.82 -5.69 3.04
CA LYS A 14 17.10 -5.71 2.31
C LYS A 14 17.35 -7.07 1.64
N ARG A 15 17.13 -8.15 2.37
CA ARG A 15 17.33 -9.51 1.85
C ARG A 15 16.37 -9.80 0.69
N VAL A 16 15.08 -9.51 0.86
CA VAL A 16 14.06 -9.79 -0.16
C VAL A 16 14.32 -9.01 -1.44
N VAL A 17 14.65 -7.71 -1.34
CA VAL A 17 14.97 -6.88 -2.52
C VAL A 17 16.24 -7.40 -3.21
N ALA A 18 17.30 -7.71 -2.45
CA ALA A 18 18.54 -8.23 -3.03
C ALA A 18 18.33 -9.58 -3.75
N GLU A 19 17.57 -10.51 -3.15
CA GLU A 19 17.24 -11.79 -3.77
C GLU A 19 16.38 -11.62 -5.03
N PHE A 20 15.44 -10.67 -5.02
CA PHE A 20 14.61 -10.34 -6.20
C PHE A 20 15.48 -9.80 -7.35
N ILE A 21 16.33 -8.81 -7.08
CA ILE A 21 17.23 -8.22 -8.09
C ILE A 21 18.19 -9.28 -8.64
N LYS A 22 18.73 -10.15 -7.78
CA LYS A 22 19.58 -11.27 -8.20
C LYS A 22 18.87 -12.23 -9.15
N ALA A 23 17.59 -12.50 -8.91
CA ALA A 23 16.79 -13.44 -9.70
C ALA A 23 16.35 -12.88 -11.05
N PHE A 24 16.01 -11.59 -11.13
CA PHE A 24 15.38 -10.98 -12.29
C PHE A 24 16.23 -9.90 -12.99
N GLY A 25 17.36 -9.51 -12.40
CA GLY A 25 18.27 -8.50 -12.96
C GLY A 25 17.85 -7.05 -12.75
N GLY A 26 16.63 -6.78 -12.27
CA GLY A 26 16.09 -5.45 -12.05
C GLY A 26 14.72 -5.48 -11.41
N ILE A 27 14.11 -4.30 -11.22
CA ILE A 27 12.76 -4.15 -10.70
C ILE A 27 12.10 -2.97 -11.41
N ASP A 28 10.91 -3.18 -12.00
CA ASP A 28 10.17 -2.14 -12.73
C ASP A 28 8.99 -1.61 -11.93
N ILE A 29 8.40 -2.43 -11.08
CA ILE A 29 7.20 -2.10 -10.31
C ILE A 29 7.35 -2.57 -8.87
N LEU A 30 7.11 -1.67 -7.92
CA LEU A 30 6.93 -2.00 -6.50
C LEU A 30 5.48 -1.74 -6.10
N VAL A 31 4.81 -2.77 -5.56
CA VAL A 31 3.47 -2.62 -4.97
C VAL A 31 3.57 -2.80 -3.45
N ASN A 32 3.53 -1.70 -2.72
CA ASN A 32 3.41 -1.69 -1.26
C ASN A 32 1.96 -2.03 -0.86
N ASN A 33 1.67 -3.32 -0.77
CA ASN A 33 0.34 -3.85 -0.43
C ASN A 33 0.26 -4.43 0.99
N ALA A 34 1.39 -4.77 1.61
CA ALA A 34 1.41 -5.30 2.97
C ALA A 34 0.74 -4.34 3.95
N GLY A 35 -0.21 -4.83 4.72
CA GLY A 35 -0.95 -4.01 5.67
C GLY A 35 -1.78 -4.82 6.64
N VAL A 36 -1.99 -4.25 7.82
CA VAL A 36 -2.82 -4.79 8.89
C VAL A 36 -3.82 -3.75 9.37
N GLY A 37 -4.90 -4.20 10.01
CA GLY A 37 -5.90 -3.33 10.63
C GLY A 37 -5.88 -3.47 12.14
N TYR A 38 -6.21 -2.37 12.83
CA TYR A 38 -6.52 -2.33 14.25
C TYR A 38 -7.55 -1.23 14.49
N PHE A 39 -8.65 -1.58 15.11
CA PHE A 39 -9.80 -0.70 15.36
C PHE A 39 -10.20 -0.78 16.81
N ALA A 40 -10.22 0.35 17.51
CA ALA A 40 -10.64 0.47 18.89
C ALA A 40 -11.13 1.88 19.19
N PRO A 41 -12.03 2.08 20.17
CA PRO A 41 -12.35 3.39 20.71
C PRO A 41 -11.07 4.11 21.16
N LEU A 42 -11.04 5.44 21.07
CA LEU A 42 -9.85 6.21 21.48
C LEU A 42 -9.40 5.90 22.92
N THR A 43 -10.35 5.69 23.81
CA THR A 43 -10.09 5.38 25.24
C THR A 43 -9.58 3.97 25.50
N GLU A 44 -9.63 3.09 24.49
CA GLU A 44 -9.25 1.67 24.59
C GLU A 44 -8.10 1.32 23.64
N LEU A 45 -7.45 2.33 23.04
CA LEU A 45 -6.33 2.08 22.15
C LEU A 45 -5.15 1.47 22.89
N ASP A 46 -4.74 0.27 22.47
CA ASP A 46 -3.53 -0.38 22.94
C ASP A 46 -2.32 0.15 22.19
N THR A 47 -1.31 0.64 22.92
CA THR A 47 -0.10 1.24 22.35
C THR A 47 0.71 0.23 21.53
N LYS A 48 0.81 -1.03 21.98
CA LYS A 48 1.59 -2.06 21.26
C LYS A 48 0.94 -2.43 19.93
N GLU A 49 -0.39 -2.57 19.89
CA GLU A 49 -1.11 -2.84 18.65
C GLU A 49 -1.05 -1.64 17.70
N PHE A 50 -1.10 -0.40 18.23
CA PHE A 50 -0.90 0.82 17.46
C PHE A 50 0.50 0.84 16.82
N GLU A 51 1.56 0.63 17.61
CA GLU A 51 2.95 0.60 17.15
C GLU A 51 3.19 -0.50 16.11
N LYS A 52 2.67 -1.69 16.34
CA LYS A 52 2.75 -2.83 15.40
C LYS A 52 2.07 -2.52 14.06
N LEU A 53 0.92 -1.87 14.10
CA LEU A 53 0.22 -1.45 12.89
C LEU A 53 1.06 -0.41 12.13
N PHE A 54 1.60 0.60 12.80
CA PHE A 54 2.46 1.60 12.17
C PHE A 54 3.76 1.00 11.65
N ALA A 55 4.37 0.04 12.37
CA ALA A 55 5.55 -0.67 11.90
C ALA A 55 5.31 -1.36 10.55
N THR A 56 4.14 -1.98 10.36
CA THR A 56 3.81 -2.64 9.09
C THR A 56 3.36 -1.63 8.02
N ASN A 57 2.32 -0.82 8.32
CA ASN A 57 1.63 0.00 7.30
C ASN A 57 2.43 1.24 6.87
N VAL A 58 3.27 1.77 7.76
CA VAL A 58 4.02 3.03 7.53
C VAL A 58 5.50 2.74 7.37
N THR A 59 6.15 2.21 8.42
CA THR A 59 7.59 1.94 8.39
C THR A 59 7.92 0.90 7.30
N GLY A 60 7.14 -0.17 7.18
CA GLY A 60 7.35 -1.20 6.17
C GLY A 60 7.26 -0.67 4.74
N ALA A 61 6.25 0.15 4.44
CA ALA A 61 6.14 0.79 3.13
C ALA A 61 7.32 1.72 2.84
N MET A 62 7.78 2.48 3.86
CA MET A 62 8.96 3.34 3.75
C MET A 62 10.24 2.52 3.51
N LEU A 63 10.44 1.44 4.25
CA LEU A 63 11.60 0.58 4.09
C LEU A 63 11.69 -0.03 2.68
N MET A 64 10.58 -0.55 2.17
CA MET A 64 10.50 -1.09 0.80
C MET A 64 10.77 -0.02 -0.26
N ALA A 65 10.12 1.15 -0.13
CA ALA A 65 10.34 2.26 -1.07
C ALA A 65 11.79 2.74 -1.04
N ARG A 66 12.39 2.90 0.14
CA ARG A 66 13.78 3.32 0.32
C ARG A 66 14.78 2.34 -0.30
N GLU A 67 14.53 1.04 -0.14
CA GLU A 67 15.42 0.01 -0.68
C GLU A 67 15.33 -0.12 -2.21
N VAL A 68 14.13 0.09 -2.78
CA VAL A 68 13.90 -0.04 -4.23
C VAL A 68 14.21 1.25 -5.00
N ALA A 69 14.03 2.43 -4.40
CA ALA A 69 14.20 3.72 -5.07
C ALA A 69 15.57 3.90 -5.78
N PRO A 70 16.73 3.47 -5.22
CA PRO A 70 18.01 3.55 -5.93
C PRO A 70 18.02 2.80 -7.27
N HIS A 71 17.33 1.67 -7.37
CA HIS A 71 17.22 0.91 -8.61
C HIS A 71 16.39 1.67 -9.65
N PHE A 72 15.25 2.22 -9.25
CA PHE A 72 14.43 3.08 -10.12
C PHE A 72 15.18 4.32 -10.61
N ILE A 73 15.95 4.96 -9.73
CA ILE A 73 16.77 6.14 -10.08
C ILE A 73 17.86 5.75 -11.09
N ALA A 74 18.57 4.65 -10.86
CA ALA A 74 19.65 4.18 -11.74
C ALA A 74 19.14 3.83 -13.13
N GLN A 75 17.99 3.16 -13.26
CA GLN A 75 17.38 2.80 -14.54
C GLN A 75 16.57 3.94 -15.19
N ARG A 76 16.41 5.07 -14.48
CA ARG A 76 15.64 6.25 -14.91
C ARG A 76 14.18 5.92 -15.28
N GLY A 77 13.56 5.09 -14.48
CA GLY A 77 12.18 4.66 -14.66
C GLY A 77 11.72 3.71 -13.58
N GLY A 78 10.43 3.50 -13.48
CA GLY A 78 9.82 2.57 -12.55
C GLY A 78 8.47 3.08 -12.04
N HIS A 79 7.74 2.21 -11.37
CA HIS A 79 6.44 2.55 -10.82
C HIS A 79 6.29 2.06 -9.38
N LEU A 80 6.14 3.00 -8.45
CA LEU A 80 5.85 2.74 -7.04
C LEU A 80 4.35 2.92 -6.79
N LEU A 81 3.66 1.83 -6.45
CA LEU A 81 2.26 1.86 -6.05
C LEU A 81 2.12 1.61 -4.55
N ASN A 82 1.38 2.47 -3.87
CA ASN A 82 1.08 2.34 -2.45
C ASN A 82 -0.41 2.07 -2.26
N ILE A 83 -0.74 0.93 -1.65
CA ILE A 83 -2.13 0.56 -1.37
C ILE A 83 -2.55 1.19 -0.04
N SER A 84 -3.27 2.31 -0.15
CA SER A 84 -3.86 3.02 0.97
C SER A 84 -5.26 2.48 1.29
N SER A 85 -6.21 3.36 1.45
CA SER A 85 -7.63 3.10 1.69
C SER A 85 -8.40 4.41 1.59
N THR A 86 -9.70 4.37 1.38
CA THR A 86 -10.58 5.52 1.64
C THR A 86 -10.46 6.04 3.07
N SER A 87 -10.02 5.19 4.02
CA SER A 87 -9.65 5.62 5.39
C SER A 87 -8.39 6.50 5.46
N GLY A 88 -7.64 6.63 4.39
CA GLY A 88 -6.55 7.61 4.23
C GLY A 88 -7.02 8.96 3.69
N LEU A 89 -8.31 9.09 3.34
CA LEU A 89 -8.95 10.32 2.88
C LEU A 89 -9.89 10.90 3.93
N SER A 90 -10.48 10.04 4.76
CA SER A 90 -11.42 10.43 5.82
C SER A 90 -11.31 9.49 7.00
N GLY A 91 -11.19 10.04 8.19
CA GLY A 91 -11.20 9.27 9.44
C GLY A 91 -12.60 8.77 9.79
N GLY A 92 -12.68 7.60 10.44
CA GLY A 92 -13.92 7.01 10.94
C GLY A 92 -13.88 6.72 12.44
N LYS A 93 -15.03 6.43 13.01
CA LYS A 93 -15.14 5.97 14.41
C LYS A 93 -14.28 4.73 14.62
N ASN A 94 -13.59 4.65 15.75
CA ASN A 94 -12.71 3.53 16.15
C ASN A 94 -11.49 3.29 15.22
N SER A 95 -11.21 4.16 14.28
CA SER A 95 -10.23 3.96 13.22
C SER A 95 -8.94 4.80 13.41
N THR A 96 -8.68 5.30 14.61
CA THR A 96 -7.53 6.20 14.85
C THR A 96 -6.22 5.61 14.34
N ALA A 97 -5.90 4.37 14.72
CA ALA A 97 -4.64 3.72 14.30
C ALA A 97 -4.62 3.47 12.79
N TYR A 98 -5.67 2.85 12.25
CA TYR A 98 -5.72 2.48 10.84
C TYR A 98 -5.78 3.71 9.93
N SER A 99 -6.72 4.63 10.16
CA SER A 99 -6.80 5.87 9.38
C SER A 99 -5.51 6.68 9.51
N GLY A 100 -4.97 6.86 10.71
CA GLY A 100 -3.71 7.56 10.94
C GLY A 100 -2.57 6.98 10.10
N SER A 101 -2.44 5.65 10.02
CA SER A 101 -1.43 4.99 9.19
C SER A 101 -1.64 5.23 7.69
N LYS A 102 -2.89 5.24 7.22
CA LYS A 102 -3.21 5.46 5.80
C LYS A 102 -3.06 6.92 5.38
N PHE A 103 -3.34 7.88 6.28
CA PHE A 103 -2.99 9.30 6.09
C PHE A 103 -1.47 9.50 6.05
N ALA A 104 -0.71 8.84 6.95
CA ALA A 104 0.76 8.88 6.92
C ALA A 104 1.31 8.37 5.59
N LEU A 105 0.79 7.22 5.10
CA LEU A 105 1.18 6.66 3.80
C LEU A 105 0.87 7.62 2.64
N ARG A 106 -0.26 8.32 2.69
CA ARG A 106 -0.62 9.33 1.69
C ARG A 106 0.39 10.48 1.68
N GLY A 107 0.74 11.04 2.84
CA GLY A 107 1.75 12.10 2.95
C GLY A 107 3.11 11.65 2.42
N MET A 108 3.56 10.44 2.80
CA MET A 108 4.81 9.88 2.28
C MET A 108 4.77 9.68 0.75
N ASN A 109 3.64 9.21 0.21
CA ASN A 109 3.46 9.04 -1.25
C ASN A 109 3.64 10.37 -2.00
N GLU A 110 3.14 11.48 -1.46
CA GLU A 110 3.31 12.82 -2.06
C GLU A 110 4.79 13.25 -2.05
N CYS A 111 5.51 13.03 -0.94
CA CYS A 111 6.94 13.29 -0.83
C CYS A 111 7.73 12.46 -1.85
N TRP A 112 7.51 11.15 -1.88
CA TRP A 112 8.22 10.25 -2.81
C TRP A 112 7.93 10.60 -4.28
N ARG A 113 6.70 11.02 -4.59
CA ARG A 113 6.36 11.51 -5.93
C ARG A 113 7.18 12.74 -6.31
N ALA A 114 7.32 13.69 -5.40
CA ALA A 114 8.12 14.89 -5.64
C ALA A 114 9.61 14.57 -5.82
N GLU A 115 10.15 13.66 -5.00
CA GLU A 115 11.56 13.27 -5.02
C GLU A 115 11.92 12.42 -6.25
N LEU A 116 11.05 11.48 -6.66
CA LEU A 116 11.36 10.48 -7.67
C LEU A 116 10.93 10.87 -9.10
N ARG A 117 10.01 11.82 -9.23
CA ARG A 117 9.53 12.31 -10.54
C ARG A 117 10.65 12.83 -11.47
N PRO A 118 11.71 13.54 -11.01
CA PRO A 118 12.82 13.95 -11.86
C PRO A 118 13.61 12.78 -12.48
N HIS A 119 13.42 11.57 -11.95
CA HIS A 119 14.05 10.33 -12.42
C HIS A 119 13.10 9.49 -13.30
N ASN A 120 11.98 10.04 -13.77
CA ASN A 120 10.94 9.36 -14.53
C ASN A 120 10.26 8.21 -13.75
N VAL A 121 10.26 8.25 -12.42
CA VAL A 121 9.57 7.27 -11.58
C VAL A 121 8.16 7.77 -11.28
N ARG A 122 7.19 6.94 -11.55
CA ARG A 122 5.78 7.21 -11.27
C ARG A 122 5.43 6.71 -9.87
N VAL A 123 4.78 7.55 -9.07
CA VAL A 123 4.35 7.19 -7.71
C VAL A 123 2.85 7.37 -7.61
N THR A 124 2.14 6.28 -7.41
CA THR A 124 0.67 6.22 -7.40
C THR A 124 0.15 5.77 -6.04
N LEU A 125 -0.88 6.45 -5.54
CA LEU A 125 -1.64 6.04 -4.37
C LEU A 125 -2.97 5.44 -4.80
N VAL A 126 -3.27 4.24 -4.33
CA VAL A 126 -4.53 3.55 -4.58
C VAL A 126 -5.36 3.54 -3.30
N ASN A 127 -6.59 4.04 -3.36
CA ASN A 127 -7.51 4.14 -2.23
C ASN A 127 -8.73 3.21 -2.42
N PRO A 128 -8.63 1.91 -2.14
CA PRO A 128 -9.79 1.03 -2.16
C PRO A 128 -10.77 1.41 -1.05
N SER A 129 -12.07 1.30 -1.33
CA SER A 129 -13.10 1.23 -0.31
C SER A 129 -13.14 -0.17 0.31
N GLU A 130 -14.27 -0.62 0.83
CA GLU A 130 -14.39 -1.96 1.42
C GLU A 130 -14.23 -3.06 0.35
N VAL A 131 -13.19 -3.88 0.48
CA VAL A 131 -12.87 -5.00 -0.41
C VAL A 131 -13.02 -6.31 0.36
N GLN A 132 -13.69 -7.29 -0.23
CA GLN A 132 -13.87 -8.63 0.35
C GLN A 132 -12.56 -9.41 0.31
N THR A 133 -11.87 -9.45 1.44
CA THR A 133 -10.61 -10.15 1.63
C THR A 133 -10.52 -10.70 3.06
N PRO A 134 -9.62 -11.64 3.36
CA PRO A 134 -9.40 -12.12 4.73
C PRO A 134 -8.93 -11.04 5.72
N PHE A 135 -8.70 -9.80 5.27
CA PHE A 135 -8.26 -8.69 6.12
C PHE A 135 -9.18 -8.46 7.32
N PHE A 136 -10.50 -8.43 7.09
CA PHE A 136 -11.47 -8.20 8.15
C PHE A 136 -11.57 -9.39 9.13
N GLY A 137 -11.46 -10.63 8.66
CA GLY A 137 -11.41 -11.81 9.53
C GLY A 137 -10.21 -11.83 10.47
N LYS A 138 -9.05 -11.29 10.04
CA LYS A 138 -7.84 -11.18 10.87
C LYS A 138 -7.96 -10.16 12.00
N ILE A 139 -8.91 -9.22 11.90
CA ILE A 139 -9.18 -8.20 12.92
C ILE A 139 -10.45 -8.49 13.73
N GLY A 140 -10.95 -9.73 13.67
CA GLY A 140 -12.10 -10.17 14.46
C GLY A 140 -13.47 -9.72 13.95
N HIS A 141 -13.55 -9.18 12.73
CA HIS A 141 -14.82 -8.83 12.09
C HIS A 141 -15.21 -9.89 11.07
N GLU A 142 -16.36 -10.51 11.27
CA GLU A 142 -16.97 -11.37 10.27
C GLU A 142 -17.41 -10.53 9.07
N GLN A 143 -16.83 -10.80 7.91
CA GLN A 143 -17.23 -10.15 6.68
C GLN A 143 -18.32 -10.97 6.00
N VAL A 144 -19.53 -10.40 5.92
CA VAL A 144 -20.60 -11.00 5.11
C VAL A 144 -20.26 -10.82 3.64
N LEU A 145 -20.06 -11.93 2.93
CA LEU A 145 -19.81 -11.92 1.49
C LEU A 145 -21.06 -11.44 0.74
N SER A 146 -20.87 -10.52 -0.19
CA SER A 146 -21.94 -9.95 -1.01
C SER A 146 -21.47 -9.75 -2.44
N ALA A 147 -22.31 -10.10 -3.40
CA ALA A 147 -22.04 -9.84 -4.82
C ALA A 147 -21.95 -8.34 -5.16
N LYS A 148 -22.44 -7.48 -4.27
CA LYS A 148 -22.42 -6.01 -4.44
C LYS A 148 -21.13 -5.35 -3.96
N LYS A 149 -20.27 -6.06 -3.20
CA LYS A 149 -19.02 -5.52 -2.64
C LYS A 149 -17.85 -5.86 -3.54
N LEU A 150 -16.81 -5.00 -3.53
CA LEU A 150 -15.59 -5.20 -4.30
C LEU A 150 -14.87 -6.49 -3.92
N ARG A 151 -14.22 -7.08 -4.91
CA ARG A 151 -13.25 -8.18 -4.77
C ARG A 151 -11.83 -7.64 -5.03
N ALA A 152 -10.83 -8.38 -4.63
CA ALA A 152 -9.44 -8.02 -4.89
C ALA A 152 -9.11 -7.92 -6.39
N SER A 153 -9.79 -8.70 -7.25
CA SER A 153 -9.63 -8.65 -8.70
C SER A 153 -9.93 -7.28 -9.29
N GLU A 154 -11.02 -6.63 -8.86
CA GLU A 154 -11.40 -5.31 -9.40
C GLU A 154 -10.38 -4.22 -9.00
N ILE A 155 -9.74 -4.37 -7.85
CA ILE A 155 -8.63 -3.48 -7.47
C ILE A 155 -7.41 -3.76 -8.33
N ALA A 156 -7.10 -5.03 -8.60
CA ALA A 156 -5.98 -5.41 -9.46
C ALA A 156 -6.19 -4.91 -10.90
N ASP A 157 -7.40 -5.05 -11.46
CA ASP A 157 -7.75 -4.56 -12.81
C ASP A 157 -7.57 -3.04 -12.90
N ALA A 158 -8.01 -2.28 -11.88
CA ALA A 158 -7.81 -0.83 -11.82
C ALA A 158 -6.31 -0.45 -11.76
N ILE A 159 -5.51 -1.20 -11.02
CA ILE A 159 -4.05 -1.01 -10.95
C ILE A 159 -3.40 -1.30 -12.30
N VAL A 160 -3.77 -2.40 -12.96
CA VAL A 160 -3.25 -2.74 -14.29
C VAL A 160 -3.58 -1.64 -15.30
N GLY A 161 -4.83 -1.17 -15.33
CA GLY A 161 -5.20 -0.05 -16.19
C GLY A 161 -4.42 1.23 -15.92
N ALA A 162 -4.08 1.51 -14.65
CA ALA A 162 -3.23 2.66 -14.31
C ALA A 162 -1.76 2.47 -14.73
N LEU A 163 -1.27 1.23 -14.75
CA LEU A 163 0.09 0.89 -15.23
C LEU A 163 0.24 0.97 -16.74
N GLU A 164 -0.82 0.67 -17.50
CA GLU A 164 -0.85 0.66 -18.97
C GLU A 164 -0.90 2.04 -19.62
N ILE A 165 -1.03 3.11 -18.83
CA ILE A 165 -0.95 4.48 -19.36
C ILE A 165 0.43 4.74 -19.98
N ASP A 166 0.44 5.37 -21.17
CA ASP A 166 1.66 5.80 -21.86
C ASP A 166 2.62 6.57 -20.95
N ASP A 167 3.91 6.35 -21.11
CA ASP A 167 4.96 6.89 -20.21
C ASP A 167 4.99 8.42 -20.10
N ARG A 168 4.28 9.16 -20.96
CA ARG A 168 4.13 10.61 -20.86
C ARG A 168 3.23 11.06 -19.71
N GLY A 169 2.46 10.15 -19.13
CA GLY A 169 1.54 10.44 -18.02
C GLY A 169 1.44 9.32 -17.01
N PHE A 170 0.79 9.60 -15.90
CA PHE A 170 0.40 8.60 -14.91
C PHE A 170 -0.74 9.12 -14.02
N ILE A 171 -1.44 8.22 -13.37
CA ILE A 171 -2.45 8.56 -12.38
C ILE A 171 -1.77 8.66 -11.00
N PRO A 172 -1.67 9.86 -10.41
CA PRO A 172 -0.99 10.03 -9.12
C PRO A 172 -1.76 9.47 -7.92
N GLU A 173 -3.10 9.45 -8.03
CA GLU A 173 -4.00 8.94 -6.99
C GLU A 173 -5.34 8.58 -7.59
N PHE A 174 -5.93 7.47 -7.16
CA PHE A 174 -7.30 7.11 -7.50
C PHE A 174 -7.97 6.29 -6.40
N SER A 175 -9.32 6.32 -6.41
CA SER A 175 -10.14 5.53 -5.48
C SER A 175 -11.03 4.57 -6.24
N VAL A 176 -11.27 3.41 -5.65
CA VAL A 176 -12.17 2.38 -6.18
C VAL A 176 -13.28 2.11 -5.17
N PHE A 177 -14.52 2.33 -5.59
CA PHE A 177 -15.72 2.13 -4.79
C PHE A 177 -16.62 1.07 -5.40
N ALA A 178 -17.31 0.30 -4.56
CA ALA A 178 -18.46 -0.47 -5.03
C ALA A 178 -19.59 0.49 -5.46
N THR A 179 -20.25 0.19 -6.57
CA THR A 179 -21.30 1.06 -7.13
C THR A 179 -22.49 1.19 -6.17
N ASN A 180 -22.88 0.08 -5.54
CA ASN A 180 -23.97 0.06 -4.56
C ASN A 180 -23.71 -1.08 -3.56
N PRO A 181 -22.99 -0.83 -2.46
CA PRO A 181 -22.62 -1.85 -1.48
C PRO A 181 -23.76 -2.25 -0.52
N PHE A 182 -24.94 -1.57 -0.57
CA PHE A 182 -26.08 -1.72 0.32
C PHE A 182 -27.14 -2.71 -0.18
#